data_468c6abef2e2ded39a815d8bb5313e10
#
_entry.id   468c6abef2e2ded39a815d8bb5313e10
#
_cell.length_a   1.000
_cell.length_b   1.000
_cell.length_c   1.000
_cell.angle_alpha   90.00
_cell.angle_beta   90.00
_cell.angle_gamma   90.00
#
_symmetry.space_group_name_H-M   'P 1'
#
loop_
_entity.id
_entity.type
_entity.pdbx_description
1 polymer ?
#
loop_
_entity_poly.entity_id
_entity_poly.type
_entity_poly.pdbx_seq_one_letter_code
_entity_poly.pdbx_strand_id
1 'polypeptide(L)'
;SSAASDVYKRQEKDRRVRVVDLSRNFGHHLAMYVACEEARGERVFLIDSDLEESPEWLEDFSRKMDDTGADVVYGVQERRKGGFFEAVSGELFYTLFNLLSDQQITKNMVTARLMSAQFVREMLKFQDREPFFFGLCVATGFRQVPCTVKKASSSPTTYTFRKKMALAVNSVVSYSAKPLVYISYFGLAVTLVAMLYVAWILGRQLLYNVAPTGWASSVASVWLVGGFILMSLGVIGIYISKIYKETKHRPSVIVARRYE
;
A
#
# COMPACT_ATOMS: atom_id res chain seq x y z
N SER A 1 17.92 19.02 -16.46
CA SER A 1 18.46 19.36 -17.81
C SER A 1 19.51 18.38 -18.32
N SER A 2 20.38 17.77 -17.48
CA SER A 2 21.37 16.78 -17.96
C SER A 2 20.71 15.44 -18.35
N ALA A 3 19.73 14.98 -17.60
CA ALA A 3 19.04 13.73 -17.88
C ALA A 3 18.31 13.75 -19.25
N ALA A 4 17.71 14.86 -19.63
CA ALA A 4 17.05 14.98 -20.95
C ALA A 4 18.06 14.86 -22.10
N SER A 5 19.29 15.43 -21.98
CA SER A 5 20.31 15.31 -23.00
C SER A 5 20.85 13.88 -23.16
N ASP A 6 20.96 13.13 -22.08
CA ASP A 6 21.39 11.72 -22.13
C ASP A 6 20.33 10.82 -22.76
N VAL A 7 19.07 11.12 -22.55
CA VAL A 7 17.94 10.44 -23.19
C VAL A 7 17.96 10.65 -24.70
N TYR A 8 18.10 11.89 -25.18
CA TYR A 8 18.21 12.16 -26.61
C TYR A 8 19.35 11.39 -27.26
N LYS A 9 20.52 11.38 -26.65
CA LYS A 9 21.68 10.62 -27.16
C LYS A 9 21.43 9.11 -27.23
N ARG A 10 20.61 8.55 -26.34
CA ARG A 10 20.25 7.12 -26.39
C ARG A 10 19.23 6.82 -27.46
N GLN A 11 18.22 7.69 -27.68
CA GLN A 11 17.23 7.54 -28.72
C GLN A 11 17.85 7.68 -30.13
N GLU A 12 18.83 8.56 -30.32
CA GLU A 12 19.60 8.65 -31.57
C GLU A 12 20.33 7.32 -31.88
N LYS A 13 20.76 6.59 -30.85
CA LYS A 13 21.43 5.30 -31.00
C LYS A 13 20.48 4.12 -31.15
N ASP A 14 19.33 4.16 -30.49
CA ASP A 14 18.33 3.08 -30.52
C ASP A 14 16.91 3.64 -30.50
N ARG A 15 16.23 3.60 -31.64
CA ARG A 15 14.84 4.08 -31.80
C ARG A 15 13.79 3.26 -31.03
N ARG A 16 14.17 2.11 -30.45
CA ARG A 16 13.30 1.32 -29.58
C ARG A 16 13.18 1.93 -28.19
N VAL A 17 14.10 2.78 -27.81
CA VAL A 17 14.09 3.47 -26.51
C VAL A 17 13.06 4.60 -26.55
N ARG A 18 12.09 4.53 -25.67
CA ARG A 18 11.08 5.56 -25.43
C ARG A 18 11.25 6.14 -24.05
N VAL A 19 11.00 7.42 -23.92
CA VAL A 19 11.09 8.09 -22.63
C VAL A 19 9.85 8.94 -22.40
N VAL A 20 9.31 8.79 -21.20
CA VAL A 20 8.18 9.57 -20.70
C VAL A 20 8.68 10.46 -19.57
N ASP A 21 8.64 11.77 -19.80
CA ASP A 21 9.02 12.77 -18.81
C ASP A 21 7.78 13.27 -18.08
N LEU A 22 7.76 13.07 -16.76
CA LEU A 22 6.66 13.53 -15.92
C LEU A 22 6.89 14.97 -15.49
N SER A 23 5.84 15.79 -15.42
CA SER A 23 5.95 17.23 -15.11
C SER A 23 6.56 17.51 -13.75
N ARG A 24 6.53 16.53 -12.82
CA ARG A 24 7.17 16.54 -11.50
C ARG A 24 7.34 15.12 -10.98
N ASN A 25 7.97 14.94 -9.84
CA ASN A 25 7.99 13.66 -9.14
C ASN A 25 6.60 13.38 -8.53
N PHE A 26 5.88 12.41 -9.11
CA PHE A 26 4.58 11.93 -8.62
C PHE A 26 4.70 10.70 -7.70
N GLY A 27 5.91 10.20 -7.51
CA GLY A 27 6.21 9.02 -6.71
C GLY A 27 6.31 7.73 -7.56
N HIS A 28 6.94 6.73 -6.95
CA HIS A 28 7.32 5.49 -7.61
C HIS A 28 6.13 4.70 -8.19
N HIS A 29 5.06 4.52 -7.42
CA HIS A 29 3.89 3.73 -7.86
C HIS A 29 3.17 4.33 -9.07
N LEU A 30 3.03 5.66 -9.13
CA LEU A 30 2.45 6.34 -10.28
C LEU A 30 3.36 6.29 -11.50
N ALA A 31 4.68 6.36 -11.30
CA ALA A 31 5.63 6.21 -12.40
C ALA A 31 5.56 4.79 -13.01
N MET A 32 5.46 3.75 -12.19
CA MET A 32 5.24 2.37 -12.67
C MET A 32 3.92 2.22 -13.43
N TYR A 33 2.84 2.84 -12.94
CA TYR A 33 1.55 2.82 -13.59
C TYR A 33 1.62 3.44 -14.99
N VAL A 34 2.22 4.63 -15.12
CA VAL A 34 2.43 5.30 -16.43
C VAL A 34 3.33 4.47 -17.35
N ALA A 35 4.38 3.85 -16.82
CA ALA A 35 5.23 2.96 -17.62
C ALA A 35 4.44 1.78 -18.21
N CYS A 36 3.52 1.20 -17.44
CA CYS A 36 2.62 0.17 -17.93
C CYS A 36 1.61 0.70 -18.97
N GLU A 37 1.11 1.92 -18.80
CA GLU A 37 0.18 2.57 -19.76
C GLU A 37 0.84 2.80 -21.12
N GLU A 38 2.12 3.15 -21.14
CA GLU A 38 2.89 3.41 -22.36
C GLU A 38 3.46 2.11 -23.01
N ALA A 39 3.37 0.99 -22.32
CA ALA A 39 3.88 -0.28 -22.83
C ALA A 39 3.00 -0.83 -23.96
N ARG A 40 3.62 -1.37 -25.03
CA ARG A 40 2.92 -1.87 -26.23
C ARG A 40 3.22 -3.33 -26.55
N GLY A 41 4.04 -4.00 -25.74
CA GLY A 41 4.42 -5.40 -25.97
C GLY A 41 3.33 -6.40 -25.57
N GLU A 42 3.42 -7.62 -26.09
CA GLU A 42 2.60 -8.75 -25.67
C GLU A 42 2.87 -9.15 -24.21
N ARG A 43 4.09 -8.89 -23.75
CA ARG A 43 4.53 -9.04 -22.38
C ARG A 43 5.24 -7.77 -21.93
N VAL A 44 5.01 -7.37 -20.70
CA VAL A 44 5.60 -6.16 -20.10
C VAL A 44 6.48 -6.57 -18.94
N PHE A 45 7.78 -6.35 -19.07
CA PHE A 45 8.73 -6.54 -17.98
C PHE A 45 9.00 -5.22 -17.30
N LEU A 46 8.47 -5.05 -16.10
CA LEU A 46 8.69 -3.89 -15.24
C LEU A 46 9.89 -4.14 -14.33
N ILE A 47 10.81 -3.19 -14.26
CA ILE A 47 12.03 -3.28 -13.46
C ILE A 47 12.44 -1.88 -12.96
N ASP A 48 13.07 -1.79 -11.78
CA ASP A 48 13.66 -0.55 -11.29
C ASP A 48 14.99 -0.25 -12.01
N SER A 49 15.28 1.04 -12.21
CA SER A 49 16.47 1.51 -12.93
C SER A 49 17.71 1.67 -12.04
N ASP A 50 17.65 1.29 -10.77
CA ASP A 50 18.73 1.45 -9.78
C ASP A 50 19.83 0.38 -9.87
N LEU A 51 19.73 -0.55 -10.82
CA LEU A 51 20.64 -1.67 -11.05
C LEU A 51 20.70 -2.69 -9.88
N GLU A 52 19.80 -2.60 -8.91
CA GLU A 52 19.68 -3.64 -7.88
C GLU A 52 18.93 -4.88 -8.42
N GLU A 53 18.07 -4.65 -9.41
CA GLU A 53 17.30 -5.67 -10.11
C GLU A 53 17.93 -5.95 -11.47
N SER A 54 18.21 -7.23 -11.77
CA SER A 54 18.90 -7.62 -13.00
C SER A 54 17.92 -7.81 -14.16
N PRO A 55 18.19 -7.20 -15.34
CA PRO A 55 17.43 -7.45 -16.56
C PRO A 55 17.44 -8.94 -17.00
N GLU A 56 18.48 -9.70 -16.66
CA GLU A 56 18.62 -11.11 -16.98
C GLU A 56 17.55 -11.98 -16.32
N TRP A 57 16.90 -11.51 -15.26
CA TRP A 57 15.75 -12.20 -14.66
C TRP A 57 14.57 -12.38 -15.63
N LEU A 58 14.56 -11.62 -16.72
CA LEU A 58 13.53 -11.75 -17.76
C LEU A 58 13.45 -13.16 -18.33
N GLU A 59 14.59 -13.84 -18.52
CA GLU A 59 14.64 -15.20 -19.06
C GLU A 59 13.97 -16.20 -18.11
N ASP A 60 14.31 -16.13 -16.82
CA ASP A 60 13.72 -17.00 -15.79
C ASP A 60 12.23 -16.71 -15.59
N PHE A 61 11.84 -15.45 -15.64
CA PHE A 61 10.43 -15.06 -15.52
C PHE A 61 9.63 -15.51 -16.74
N SER A 62 10.19 -15.40 -17.95
CA SER A 62 9.53 -15.84 -19.17
C SER A 62 9.33 -17.35 -19.17
N ARG A 63 10.37 -18.12 -18.84
CA ARG A 63 10.29 -19.58 -18.70
C ARG A 63 9.21 -19.97 -17.69
N LYS A 64 9.22 -19.34 -16.50
CA LYS A 64 8.25 -19.64 -15.46
C LYS A 64 6.83 -19.26 -15.85
N MET A 65 6.64 -18.18 -16.59
CA MET A 65 5.34 -17.78 -17.14
C MET A 65 4.81 -18.82 -18.11
N ASP A 66 5.67 -19.31 -19.04
CA ASP A 66 5.33 -20.33 -20.02
C ASP A 66 5.00 -21.68 -19.36
N ASP A 67 5.80 -22.11 -18.39
CA ASP A 67 5.62 -23.38 -17.68
C ASP A 67 4.35 -23.40 -16.82
N THR A 68 3.97 -22.27 -16.24
CA THR A 68 2.86 -22.19 -15.30
C THR A 68 1.56 -21.70 -15.92
N GLY A 69 1.61 -21.06 -17.09
CA GLY A 69 0.47 -20.37 -17.68
C GLY A 69 0.00 -19.18 -16.80
N ALA A 70 0.91 -18.57 -16.04
CA ALA A 70 0.57 -17.44 -15.19
C ALA A 70 0.50 -16.14 -15.99
N ASP A 71 -0.37 -15.22 -15.56
CA ASP A 71 -0.49 -13.89 -16.16
C ASP A 71 0.59 -12.94 -15.68
N VAL A 72 1.11 -13.20 -14.47
CA VAL A 72 2.18 -12.40 -13.85
C VAL A 72 3.19 -13.30 -13.16
N VAL A 73 4.46 -13.06 -13.42
CA VAL A 73 5.57 -13.61 -12.64
C VAL A 73 6.28 -12.44 -11.95
N TYR A 74 6.43 -12.51 -10.63
CA TYR A 74 7.05 -11.44 -9.85
C TYR A 74 8.21 -11.95 -9.00
N GLY A 75 9.21 -11.10 -8.79
CA GLY A 75 10.39 -11.44 -8.02
C GLY A 75 10.14 -11.43 -6.51
N VAL A 76 10.71 -12.44 -5.81
CA VAL A 76 10.73 -12.52 -4.34
C VAL A 76 12.15 -12.80 -3.88
N GLN A 77 12.66 -12.01 -2.93
CA GLN A 77 13.96 -12.24 -2.32
C GLN A 77 13.92 -13.41 -1.33
N GLU A 78 14.87 -14.33 -1.41
CA GLU A 78 15.02 -15.45 -0.45
C GLU A 78 15.22 -14.97 0.99
N ARG A 79 16.06 -13.95 1.19
CA ARG A 79 16.35 -13.34 2.51
C ARG A 79 16.52 -11.84 2.38
N ARG A 80 15.84 -11.10 3.22
CA ARG A 80 16.09 -9.67 3.40
C ARG A 80 17.33 -9.52 4.26
N LYS A 81 18.40 -8.91 3.73
CA LYS A 81 19.57 -8.48 4.53
C LYS A 81 19.11 -7.27 5.37
N GLY A 82 18.88 -7.48 6.66
CA GLY A 82 18.54 -6.40 7.60
C GLY A 82 18.91 -6.81 9.01
N GLY A 83 19.20 -5.84 9.88
CA GLY A 83 19.45 -6.09 11.29
C GLY A 83 18.19 -6.61 12.00
N PHE A 84 18.35 -7.15 13.22
CA PHE A 84 17.26 -7.69 14.04
C PHE A 84 16.06 -6.72 14.18
N PHE A 85 16.34 -5.42 14.33
CA PHE A 85 15.33 -4.36 14.40
C PHE A 85 14.52 -4.20 13.09
N GLU A 86 15.17 -4.33 11.93
CA GLU A 86 14.51 -4.26 10.62
C GLU A 86 13.68 -5.51 10.34
N ALA A 87 14.14 -6.67 10.78
CA ALA A 87 13.39 -7.92 10.66
C ALA A 87 12.11 -7.87 11.50
N VAL A 88 12.21 -7.48 12.80
CA VAL A 88 11.05 -7.40 13.71
C VAL A 88 10.06 -6.32 13.27
N SER A 89 10.54 -5.12 12.90
CA SER A 89 9.66 -4.04 12.43
C SER A 89 8.99 -4.37 11.09
N GLY A 90 9.69 -5.09 10.21
CA GLY A 90 9.13 -5.57 8.96
C GLY A 90 8.07 -6.65 9.16
N GLU A 91 8.32 -7.60 10.06
CA GLU A 91 7.36 -8.66 10.36
C GLU A 91 6.10 -8.13 11.04
N LEU A 92 6.26 -7.22 11.99
CA LEU A 92 5.13 -6.52 12.61
C LEU A 92 4.32 -5.73 11.58
N PHE A 93 5.00 -5.03 10.66
CA PHE A 93 4.35 -4.32 9.56
C PHE A 93 3.50 -5.25 8.68
N TYR A 94 4.09 -6.34 8.17
CA TYR A 94 3.35 -7.28 7.31
C TYR A 94 2.21 -7.97 8.05
N THR A 95 2.40 -8.30 9.33
CA THR A 95 1.35 -8.92 10.15
C THR A 95 0.20 -7.95 10.37
N LEU A 96 0.50 -6.70 10.74
CA LEU A 96 -0.52 -5.66 10.95
C LEU A 96 -1.22 -5.30 9.62
N PHE A 97 -0.46 -5.18 8.53
CA PHE A 97 -1.01 -4.92 7.21
C PHE A 97 -1.97 -6.04 6.77
N ASN A 98 -1.56 -7.30 6.86
CA ASN A 98 -2.38 -8.44 6.46
C ASN A 98 -3.61 -8.63 7.38
N LEU A 99 -3.51 -8.25 8.67
CA LEU A 99 -4.65 -8.23 9.59
C LEU A 99 -5.66 -7.14 9.22
N LEU A 100 -5.16 -5.95 8.91
CA LEU A 100 -5.97 -4.76 8.63
C LEU A 100 -6.32 -4.59 7.15
N SER A 101 -5.73 -5.36 6.23
CA SER A 101 -6.01 -5.33 4.80
C SER A 101 -6.86 -6.53 4.38
N ASP A 102 -7.69 -6.32 3.35
CA ASP A 102 -8.43 -7.40 2.69
C ASP A 102 -7.55 -8.16 1.69
N GLN A 103 -6.39 -7.59 1.33
CA GLN A 103 -5.45 -8.16 0.38
C GLN A 103 -4.18 -8.63 1.09
N GLN A 104 -3.77 -9.86 0.79
CA GLN A 104 -2.51 -10.41 1.30
C GLN A 104 -1.37 -10.09 0.33
N ILE A 105 -0.38 -9.36 0.82
CA ILE A 105 0.83 -9.06 0.06
C ILE A 105 1.92 -10.05 0.46
N THR A 106 2.55 -10.65 -0.56
CA THR A 106 3.69 -11.55 -0.35
C THR A 106 4.87 -10.81 0.27
N LYS A 107 5.45 -11.39 1.33
CA LYS A 107 6.66 -10.85 1.97
C LYS A 107 7.83 -10.83 0.99
N ASN A 108 8.72 -9.84 1.12
CA ASN A 108 9.97 -9.70 0.34
C ASN A 108 9.78 -9.59 -1.18
N MET A 109 8.60 -9.16 -1.65
CA MET A 109 8.36 -8.88 -3.05
C MET A 109 9.26 -7.74 -3.53
N VAL A 110 9.82 -7.87 -4.73
CA VAL A 110 10.58 -6.83 -5.42
C VAL A 110 9.73 -6.18 -6.52
N THR A 111 10.23 -5.11 -7.13
CA THR A 111 9.51 -4.41 -8.21
C THR A 111 9.46 -5.23 -9.48
N ALA A 112 10.54 -5.96 -9.80
CA ALA A 112 10.65 -6.74 -11.03
C ALA A 112 9.50 -7.72 -11.20
N ARG A 113 8.81 -7.59 -12.34
CA ARG A 113 7.70 -8.47 -12.73
C ARG A 113 7.51 -8.54 -14.22
N LEU A 114 7.17 -9.72 -14.71
CA LEU A 114 6.74 -9.96 -16.07
C LEU A 114 5.23 -10.13 -16.09
N MET A 115 4.54 -9.37 -16.91
CA MET A 115 3.09 -9.28 -16.98
C MET A 115 2.60 -9.53 -18.40
N SER A 116 1.49 -10.24 -18.58
CA SER A 116 0.82 -10.36 -19.87
C SER A 116 0.16 -9.05 -20.28
N ALA A 117 0.05 -8.79 -21.59
CA ALA A 117 -0.64 -7.59 -22.08
C ALA A 117 -2.12 -7.56 -21.65
N GLN A 118 -2.76 -8.72 -21.50
CA GLN A 118 -4.12 -8.80 -21.00
C GLN A 118 -4.20 -8.32 -19.55
N PHE A 119 -3.32 -8.83 -18.69
CA PHE A 119 -3.23 -8.38 -17.30
C PHE A 119 -3.03 -6.87 -17.20
N VAL A 120 -2.08 -6.30 -17.96
CA VAL A 120 -1.79 -4.87 -17.94
C VAL A 120 -3.02 -4.06 -18.34
N ARG A 121 -3.71 -4.44 -19.42
CA ARG A 121 -4.95 -3.76 -19.86
C ARG A 121 -6.04 -3.77 -18.78
N GLU A 122 -6.23 -4.89 -18.08
CA GLU A 122 -7.24 -4.99 -17.02
C GLU A 122 -6.82 -4.20 -15.77
N MET A 123 -5.56 -4.24 -15.40
CA MET A 123 -5.00 -3.46 -14.30
C MET A 123 -5.15 -1.94 -14.54
N LEU A 124 -4.96 -1.47 -15.76
CA LEU A 124 -5.09 -0.06 -16.12
C LEU A 124 -6.55 0.46 -16.09
N LYS A 125 -7.54 -0.41 -15.97
CA LYS A 125 -8.93 0.02 -15.73
C LYS A 125 -9.15 0.58 -14.32
N PHE A 126 -8.29 0.23 -13.37
CA PHE A 126 -8.30 0.82 -12.02
C PHE A 126 -7.70 2.22 -12.08
N GLN A 127 -8.53 3.24 -11.92
CA GLN A 127 -8.16 4.66 -12.04
C GLN A 127 -7.95 5.32 -10.68
N ASP A 128 -7.34 4.61 -9.73
CA ASP A 128 -7.08 5.13 -8.40
C ASP A 128 -6.19 6.38 -8.44
N ARG A 129 -6.50 7.39 -7.64
CA ARG A 129 -5.71 8.64 -7.56
C ARG A 129 -4.37 8.47 -6.86
N GLU A 130 -4.34 7.58 -5.89
CA GLU A 130 -3.14 7.23 -5.14
C GLU A 130 -2.94 5.71 -5.22
N PRO A 131 -2.59 5.17 -6.41
CA PRO A 131 -2.50 3.73 -6.60
C PRO A 131 -1.34 3.17 -5.77
N PHE A 132 -1.61 2.10 -5.04
CA PHE A 132 -0.58 1.23 -4.54
C PHE A 132 -0.39 0.09 -5.54
N PHE A 133 0.59 0.21 -6.41
CA PHE A 133 0.76 -0.63 -7.59
C PHE A 133 0.68 -2.14 -7.29
N PHE A 134 1.31 -2.59 -6.21
CA PHE A 134 1.27 -4.00 -5.81
C PHE A 134 -0.13 -4.45 -5.38
N GLY A 135 -0.88 -3.57 -4.70
CA GLY A 135 -2.27 -3.82 -4.33
C GLY A 135 -3.18 -3.92 -5.55
N LEU A 136 -2.98 -3.03 -6.55
CA LEU A 136 -3.70 -3.12 -7.82
C LEU A 136 -3.45 -4.46 -8.52
N CYS A 137 -2.19 -4.90 -8.56
CA CYS A 137 -1.87 -6.21 -9.14
C CYS A 137 -2.65 -7.35 -8.46
N VAL A 138 -2.75 -7.34 -7.14
CA VAL A 138 -3.52 -8.37 -6.40
C VAL A 138 -5.01 -8.24 -6.65
N ALA A 139 -5.54 -7.00 -6.69
CA ALA A 139 -6.97 -6.72 -6.89
C ALA A 139 -7.53 -7.21 -8.23
N THR A 140 -6.69 -7.35 -9.25
CA THR A 140 -7.11 -7.88 -10.57
C THR A 140 -7.59 -9.32 -10.52
N GLY A 141 -7.18 -10.11 -9.52
CA GLY A 141 -7.54 -11.53 -9.38
C GLY A 141 -6.89 -12.48 -10.40
N PHE A 142 -5.99 -12.00 -11.26
CA PHE A 142 -5.26 -12.84 -12.22
C PHE A 142 -4.25 -13.76 -11.52
N ARG A 143 -3.87 -14.84 -12.23
CA ARG A 143 -2.91 -15.80 -11.69
C ARG A 143 -1.50 -15.23 -11.64
N GLN A 144 -0.97 -15.07 -10.43
CA GLN A 144 0.37 -14.52 -10.19
C GLN A 144 1.26 -15.58 -9.51
N VAL A 145 2.49 -15.73 -9.97
CA VAL A 145 3.43 -16.73 -9.47
C VAL A 145 4.74 -16.08 -9.04
N PRO A 146 5.26 -16.37 -7.82
CA PRO A 146 6.54 -15.86 -7.37
C PRO A 146 7.71 -16.53 -8.06
N CYS A 147 8.76 -15.80 -8.40
CA CYS A 147 10.06 -16.27 -8.82
C CYS A 147 11.13 -15.81 -7.84
N THR A 148 11.92 -16.74 -7.31
CA THR A 148 12.99 -16.41 -6.37
C THR A 148 14.13 -15.71 -7.07
N VAL A 149 14.53 -14.53 -6.58
CA VAL A 149 15.59 -13.71 -7.15
C VAL A 149 16.60 -13.29 -6.10
N LYS A 150 17.84 -13.02 -6.54
CA LYS A 150 18.91 -12.52 -5.68
C LYS A 150 19.30 -11.12 -6.13
N LYS A 151 18.99 -10.09 -5.31
CA LYS A 151 19.47 -8.73 -5.58
C LYS A 151 20.99 -8.63 -5.47
N ALA A 152 21.61 -7.89 -6.38
CA ALA A 152 23.07 -7.76 -6.47
C ALA A 152 23.67 -6.98 -5.28
N SER A 153 23.02 -5.92 -4.83
CA SER A 153 23.43 -5.15 -3.64
C SER A 153 22.20 -4.64 -2.88
N SER A 154 22.37 -4.34 -1.60
CA SER A 154 21.33 -3.66 -0.83
C SER A 154 21.85 -2.28 -0.46
N SER A 155 21.36 -1.25 -1.12
CA SER A 155 21.56 0.11 -0.64
C SER A 155 20.90 0.28 0.74
N PRO A 156 21.53 1.00 1.69
CA PRO A 156 20.91 1.23 2.99
C PRO A 156 19.57 1.93 2.80
N THR A 157 18.53 1.38 3.40
CA THR A 157 17.16 1.89 3.28
C THR A 157 17.08 3.33 3.78
N THR A 158 16.88 4.28 2.88
CA THR A 158 16.76 5.72 3.18
C THR A 158 15.41 6.09 3.81
N TYR A 159 14.54 5.11 4.06
CA TYR A 159 13.23 5.37 4.63
C TYR A 159 13.27 5.48 6.14
N THR A 160 13.00 6.68 6.66
CA THR A 160 12.77 6.89 8.10
C THR A 160 11.54 6.11 8.58
N PHE A 161 11.53 5.70 9.84
CA PHE A 161 10.39 4.98 10.47
C PHE A 161 9.05 5.71 10.25
N ARG A 162 9.05 7.05 10.34
CA ARG A 162 7.88 7.89 10.07
C ARG A 162 7.34 7.73 8.65
N LYS A 163 8.22 7.64 7.64
CA LYS A 163 7.82 7.42 6.24
C LYS A 163 7.26 6.00 6.05
N LYS A 164 7.88 5.00 6.68
CA LYS A 164 7.39 3.60 6.63
C LYS A 164 5.99 3.50 7.24
N MET A 165 5.75 4.15 8.39
CA MET A 165 4.44 4.17 9.05
C MET A 165 3.39 4.90 8.21
N ALA A 166 3.71 6.05 7.64
CA ALA A 166 2.79 6.78 6.77
C ALA A 166 2.40 5.97 5.53
N LEU A 167 3.35 5.26 4.90
CA LEU A 167 3.07 4.35 3.79
C LEU A 167 2.16 3.20 4.22
N ALA A 168 2.40 2.62 5.40
CA ALA A 168 1.57 1.56 5.97
C ALA A 168 0.11 2.00 6.13
N VAL A 169 -0.09 3.12 6.84
CA VAL A 169 -1.43 3.67 7.07
C VAL A 169 -2.13 3.99 5.75
N ASN A 170 -1.42 4.64 4.82
CA ASN A 170 -1.98 4.95 3.50
C ASN A 170 -2.37 3.69 2.72
N SER A 171 -1.54 2.66 2.73
CA SER A 171 -1.83 1.40 2.04
C SER A 171 -3.03 0.68 2.65
N VAL A 172 -3.10 0.57 3.99
CA VAL A 172 -4.24 -0.06 4.68
C VAL A 172 -5.53 0.70 4.37
N VAL A 173 -5.55 2.02 4.53
CA VAL A 173 -6.75 2.85 4.32
C VAL A 173 -7.20 2.84 2.85
N SER A 174 -6.27 2.68 1.88
CA SER A 174 -6.63 2.63 0.46
C SER A 174 -7.28 1.32 0.03
N TYR A 175 -6.96 0.20 0.71
CA TYR A 175 -7.39 -1.14 0.27
C TYR A 175 -8.22 -1.90 1.29
N SER A 176 -8.61 -1.27 2.41
CA SER A 176 -9.42 -1.95 3.41
C SER A 176 -10.29 -1.00 4.23
N ALA A 177 -11.53 -1.42 4.47
CA ALA A 177 -12.45 -0.81 5.41
C ALA A 177 -12.32 -1.38 6.84
N LYS A 178 -11.50 -2.43 7.04
CA LYS A 178 -11.38 -3.11 8.35
C LYS A 178 -11.08 -2.17 9.53
N PRO A 179 -10.20 -1.15 9.40
CA PRO A 179 -9.97 -0.21 10.51
C PRO A 179 -11.25 0.49 10.99
N LEU A 180 -12.12 0.87 10.06
CA LEU A 180 -13.42 1.47 10.41
C LEU A 180 -14.32 0.46 11.14
N VAL A 181 -14.38 -0.76 10.64
CA VAL A 181 -15.17 -1.85 11.24
C VAL A 181 -14.68 -2.17 12.65
N TYR A 182 -13.37 -2.26 12.87
CA TYR A 182 -12.79 -2.50 14.20
C TYR A 182 -13.08 -1.37 15.18
N ILE A 183 -13.03 -0.11 14.73
CA ILE A 183 -13.42 1.04 15.56
C ILE A 183 -14.90 0.94 15.96
N SER A 184 -15.78 0.54 15.04
CA SER A 184 -17.20 0.33 15.33
C SER A 184 -17.43 -0.77 16.36
N TYR A 185 -16.77 -1.91 16.21
CA TYR A 185 -16.86 -3.00 17.20
C TYR A 185 -16.29 -2.60 18.57
N PHE A 186 -15.17 -1.87 18.57
CA PHE A 186 -14.60 -1.35 19.81
C PHE A 186 -15.56 -0.36 20.49
N GLY A 187 -16.15 0.57 19.73
CA GLY A 187 -17.16 1.50 20.24
C GLY A 187 -18.38 0.79 20.80
N LEU A 188 -18.87 -0.26 20.12
CA LEU A 188 -19.96 -1.09 20.60
C LEU A 188 -19.60 -1.78 21.91
N ALA A 189 -18.42 -2.38 22.02
CA ALA A 189 -17.94 -3.03 23.25
C ALA A 189 -17.87 -2.06 24.43
N VAL A 190 -17.30 -0.86 24.23
CA VAL A 190 -17.24 0.20 25.24
C VAL A 190 -18.64 0.61 25.68
N THR A 191 -19.59 0.78 24.73
CA THR A 191 -20.98 1.11 25.04
C THR A 191 -21.66 0.04 25.87
N LEU A 192 -21.47 -1.24 25.54
CA LEU A 192 -22.02 -2.36 26.32
C LEU A 192 -21.48 -2.39 27.74
N VAL A 193 -20.16 -2.23 27.91
CA VAL A 193 -19.52 -2.16 29.24
C VAL A 193 -20.06 -0.98 30.04
N ALA A 194 -20.19 0.18 29.42
CA ALA A 194 -20.76 1.37 30.07
C ALA A 194 -22.22 1.16 30.50
N MET A 195 -23.04 0.53 29.65
CA MET A 195 -24.44 0.20 30.00
C MET A 195 -24.52 -0.78 31.18
N LEU A 196 -23.69 -1.83 31.20
CA LEU A 196 -23.61 -2.77 32.33
C LEU A 196 -23.19 -2.07 33.61
N TYR A 197 -22.22 -1.16 33.52
CA TYR A 197 -21.76 -0.40 34.71
C TYR A 197 -22.86 0.53 35.24
N VAL A 198 -23.56 1.24 34.36
CA VAL A 198 -24.72 2.09 34.76
C VAL A 198 -25.82 1.24 35.36
N ALA A 199 -26.16 0.11 34.77
CA ALA A 199 -27.16 -0.82 35.34
C ALA A 199 -26.76 -1.35 36.75
N TRP A 200 -25.48 -1.65 36.94
CA TRP A 200 -24.93 -2.04 38.22
C TRP A 200 -25.01 -0.94 39.29
N ILE A 201 -24.69 0.31 38.94
CA ILE A 201 -24.81 1.50 39.81
C ILE A 201 -26.27 1.67 40.23
N LEU A 202 -27.21 1.67 39.26
CA LEU A 202 -28.64 1.83 39.52
C LEU A 202 -29.18 0.71 40.41
N GLY A 203 -28.75 -0.54 40.17
CA GLY A 203 -29.11 -1.68 40.99
C GLY A 203 -28.63 -1.53 42.46
N ARG A 204 -27.39 -1.08 42.64
CA ARG A 204 -26.85 -0.82 44.01
C ARG A 204 -27.59 0.33 44.69
N GLN A 205 -27.94 1.39 43.98
CA GLN A 205 -28.70 2.52 44.54
C GLN A 205 -30.10 2.06 45.01
N LEU A 206 -30.79 1.24 44.20
CA LEU A 206 -32.12 0.75 44.51
C LEU A 206 -32.14 -0.26 45.65
N LEU A 207 -31.14 -1.13 45.74
CA LEU A 207 -31.13 -2.21 46.73
C LEU A 207 -30.48 -1.82 48.05
N TYR A 208 -29.49 -0.93 48.05
CA TYR A 208 -28.65 -0.64 49.22
C TYR A 208 -28.60 0.84 49.64
N ASN A 209 -29.27 1.75 48.92
CA ASN A 209 -29.24 3.20 49.18
C ASN A 209 -27.83 3.81 49.29
N VAL A 210 -26.82 3.23 48.60
CA VAL A 210 -25.44 3.68 48.64
C VAL A 210 -25.19 4.62 47.44
N ALA A 211 -25.02 5.90 47.77
CA ALA A 211 -24.62 6.89 46.73
C ALA A 211 -23.14 6.68 46.38
N PRO A 212 -22.80 6.56 45.09
CA PRO A 212 -21.41 6.44 44.66
C PRO A 212 -20.63 7.74 44.89
N THR A 213 -19.56 7.68 45.69
CA THR A 213 -18.54 8.73 45.72
C THR A 213 -17.67 8.60 44.46
N GLY A 214 -17.79 9.48 43.47
CA GLY A 214 -17.10 9.21 42.21
C GLY A 214 -16.84 10.36 41.30
N TRP A 215 -16.66 11.59 41.83
CA TRP A 215 -16.40 12.77 40.97
C TRP A 215 -15.17 12.57 40.09
N ALA A 216 -14.05 12.07 40.62
CA ALA A 216 -12.82 11.83 39.85
C ALA A 216 -12.99 10.77 38.76
N SER A 217 -13.71 9.67 39.04
CA SER A 217 -13.98 8.61 38.07
C SER A 217 -14.92 9.11 36.95
N SER A 218 -15.91 9.95 37.29
CA SER A 218 -16.80 10.58 36.30
C SER A 218 -16.04 11.47 35.32
N VAL A 219 -15.16 12.33 35.84
CA VAL A 219 -14.32 13.21 35.02
C VAL A 219 -13.38 12.38 34.14
N ALA A 220 -12.69 11.38 34.70
CA ALA A 220 -11.82 10.49 33.94
C ALA A 220 -12.57 9.75 32.80
N SER A 221 -13.78 9.26 33.09
CA SER A 221 -14.63 8.59 32.08
C SER A 221 -15.02 9.54 30.93
N VAL A 222 -15.38 10.78 31.21
CA VAL A 222 -15.72 11.79 30.20
C VAL A 222 -14.52 12.07 29.29
N TRP A 223 -13.33 12.26 29.86
CA TRP A 223 -12.11 12.47 29.06
C TRP A 223 -11.75 11.23 28.22
N LEU A 224 -11.88 10.03 28.78
CA LEU A 224 -11.62 8.79 28.05
C LEU A 224 -12.56 8.64 26.86
N VAL A 225 -13.88 8.76 27.10
CA VAL A 225 -14.89 8.64 26.03
C VAL A 225 -14.71 9.77 25.00
N GLY A 226 -14.47 11.01 25.43
CA GLY A 226 -14.18 12.12 24.54
C GLY A 226 -12.95 11.87 23.66
N GLY A 227 -11.89 11.31 24.22
CA GLY A 227 -10.68 10.91 23.47
C GLY A 227 -10.98 9.85 22.41
N PHE A 228 -11.75 8.82 22.74
CA PHE A 228 -12.15 7.80 21.77
C PHE A 228 -13.04 8.34 20.64
N ILE A 229 -13.96 9.25 20.95
CA ILE A 229 -14.79 9.92 19.94
C ILE A 229 -13.89 10.73 18.98
N LEU A 230 -12.96 11.53 19.49
CA LEU A 230 -12.04 12.31 18.67
C LEU A 230 -11.16 11.42 17.80
N MET A 231 -10.64 10.31 18.35
CA MET A 231 -9.85 9.34 17.60
C MET A 231 -10.68 8.70 16.47
N SER A 232 -11.91 8.30 16.75
CA SER A 232 -12.81 7.71 15.75
C SER A 232 -13.14 8.70 14.63
N LEU A 233 -13.43 9.95 14.97
CA LEU A 233 -13.66 11.04 14.01
C LEU A 233 -12.40 11.29 13.15
N GLY A 234 -11.21 11.21 13.75
CA GLY A 234 -9.94 11.33 13.03
C GLY A 234 -9.78 10.24 11.96
N VAL A 235 -10.09 8.99 12.29
CA VAL A 235 -10.03 7.89 11.32
C VAL A 235 -11.07 8.07 10.21
N ILE A 236 -12.31 8.41 10.56
CA ILE A 236 -13.37 8.72 9.59
C ILE A 236 -12.91 9.86 8.66
N GLY A 237 -12.29 10.90 9.21
CA GLY A 237 -11.72 12.01 8.44
C GLY A 237 -10.68 11.58 7.41
N ILE A 238 -9.85 10.60 7.73
CA ILE A 238 -8.86 10.03 6.78
C ILE A 238 -9.59 9.37 5.59
N TYR A 239 -10.63 8.56 5.84
CA TYR A 239 -11.42 7.93 4.76
C TYR A 239 -12.18 8.95 3.92
N ILE A 240 -12.80 9.96 4.55
CA ILE A 240 -13.45 11.06 3.84
C ILE A 240 -12.44 11.82 2.97
N SER A 241 -11.23 12.05 3.46
CA SER A 241 -10.16 12.67 2.67
C SER A 241 -9.79 11.86 1.42
N LYS A 242 -9.77 10.53 1.52
CA LYS A 242 -9.55 9.64 0.36
C LYS A 242 -10.70 9.75 -0.65
N ILE A 243 -11.95 9.63 -0.20
CA ILE A 243 -13.14 9.79 -1.04
C ILE A 243 -13.12 11.16 -1.74
N TYR A 244 -12.81 12.23 -1.01
CA TYR A 244 -12.72 13.58 -1.57
C TYR A 244 -11.65 13.71 -2.66
N LYS A 245 -10.52 13.02 -2.53
CA LYS A 245 -9.49 12.99 -3.59
C LYS A 245 -10.01 12.27 -4.83
N GLU A 246 -10.69 11.13 -4.67
CA GLU A 246 -11.26 10.35 -5.77
C GLU A 246 -12.35 11.12 -6.51
N THR A 247 -13.29 11.77 -5.80
CA THR A 247 -14.41 12.51 -6.39
C THR A 247 -13.99 13.76 -7.19
N LYS A 248 -12.80 14.29 -6.95
CA LYS A 248 -12.30 15.45 -7.71
C LYS A 248 -11.94 15.15 -9.17
N HIS A 249 -11.76 13.89 -9.55
CA HIS A 249 -11.39 13.46 -10.91
C HIS A 249 -10.22 14.25 -11.54
N ARG A 250 -9.27 14.73 -10.73
CA ARG A 250 -8.06 15.39 -11.23
C ARG A 250 -7.10 14.36 -11.83
N PRO A 251 -6.31 14.67 -12.88
CA PRO A 251 -5.29 13.74 -13.36
C PRO A 251 -4.35 13.32 -12.24
N SER A 252 -4.13 12.01 -12.09
CA SER A 252 -3.18 11.47 -11.09
C SER A 252 -1.73 11.78 -11.47
N VAL A 253 -1.45 11.82 -12.78
CA VAL A 253 -0.14 12.14 -13.35
C VAL A 253 -0.32 13.09 -14.52
N ILE A 254 0.68 13.95 -14.72
CA ILE A 254 0.79 14.83 -15.90
C ILE A 254 2.10 14.49 -16.61
N VAL A 255 2.00 14.00 -17.83
CA VAL A 255 3.14 13.79 -18.71
C VAL A 255 3.53 15.13 -19.33
N ALA A 256 4.77 15.58 -19.10
CA ALA A 256 5.28 16.81 -19.67
C ALA A 256 5.71 16.61 -21.12
N ARG A 257 6.40 15.51 -21.41
CA ARG A 257 6.90 15.19 -22.76
C ARG A 257 6.95 13.68 -22.99
N ARG A 258 6.67 13.27 -24.22
CA ARG A 258 6.94 11.92 -24.73
C ARG A 258 8.02 12.05 -25.81
N TYR A 259 9.03 11.22 -25.70
CA TYR A 259 10.09 11.10 -26.68
C TYR A 259 9.91 9.73 -27.34
N GLU A 260 9.47 9.72 -28.60
CA GLU A 260 9.18 8.53 -29.42
C GLU A 260 10.26 8.28 -30.46
#